data_5d58e29b6b9409273348dcdad046aace
#
_entry.id   5d58e29b6b9409273348dcdad046aace
#
_cell.length_a   1.000
_cell.length_b   1.000
_cell.length_c   1.000
_cell.angle_alpha   90.00
_cell.angle_beta   90.00
_cell.angle_gamma   90.00
#
_symmetry.space_group_name_H-M   'P 1'
#
loop_
_entity.id
_entity.type
_entity.pdbx_description
1 polymer ?
#
loop_
_entity_poly.entity_id
_entity_poly.type
_entity_poly.pdbx_seq_one_letter_code
_entity_poly.pdbx_strand_id
1 'polypeptide(L)'
;MKLLRHYFISTNLDDLEVFEEQLEADGVSTPQIHVLSLDTLGLERHPHLHEVQSVMTYDVVHSSLIGASVGLCCVFLFLSATALTAWASTGIGWMPFIFLAVAMLGFCTWEGGLIGSQRRNYKFARFEKELKEGKHIFFVDIYQHQESILTRVVGLHPQISAAGTGRSVPDWLVHWQRRMGMIRHS
;
A
#
# COMPACT_ATOMS: atom_id res chain seq x y z
N MET A 1 -6.25 2.20 -18.37
CA MET A 1 -7.60 2.45 -17.80
C MET A 1 -7.43 2.86 -16.34
N LYS A 2 -8.26 3.77 -15.80
CA LYS A 2 -8.17 4.14 -14.38
C LYS A 2 -9.04 3.18 -13.56
N LEU A 3 -8.44 2.54 -12.56
CA LEU A 3 -9.16 1.81 -11.53
C LEU A 3 -9.71 2.81 -10.51
N LEU A 4 -10.93 2.62 -10.06
CA LEU A 4 -11.58 3.37 -9.00
C LEU A 4 -11.71 2.46 -7.78
N ARG A 5 -11.27 2.94 -6.62
CA ARG A 5 -11.36 2.21 -5.36
C ARG A 5 -12.62 2.59 -4.62
N HIS A 6 -13.43 1.59 -4.30
CA HIS A 6 -14.60 1.72 -3.43
C HIS A 6 -14.29 1.09 -2.08
N TYR A 7 -14.68 1.78 -1.01
CA TYR A 7 -14.49 1.32 0.37
C TYR A 7 -15.84 0.99 0.99
N PHE A 8 -15.86 -0.10 1.72
CA PHE A 8 -17.02 -0.61 2.45
C PHE A 8 -16.62 -0.93 3.88
N ILE A 9 -17.58 -0.82 4.80
CA ILE A 9 -17.41 -1.15 6.21
C ILE A 9 -18.44 -2.20 6.58
N SER A 10 -18.00 -3.28 7.21
CA SER A 10 -18.85 -4.30 7.82
C SER A 10 -18.34 -4.66 9.22
N THR A 11 -19.24 -5.18 10.05
CA THR A 11 -18.90 -5.75 11.35
C THR A 11 -18.86 -7.28 11.32
N ASN A 12 -19.19 -7.89 10.19
CA ASN A 12 -19.30 -9.33 10.00
C ASN A 12 -18.37 -9.81 8.88
N LEU A 13 -17.45 -10.72 9.18
CA LEU A 13 -16.54 -11.32 8.23
C LEU A 13 -17.24 -12.37 7.33
N ASP A 14 -18.23 -13.10 7.87
CA ASP A 14 -18.99 -14.10 7.07
C ASP A 14 -19.72 -13.41 5.91
N ASP A 15 -20.33 -12.25 6.16
CA ASP A 15 -21.03 -11.49 5.12
C ASP A 15 -20.05 -10.89 4.08
N LEU A 16 -18.84 -10.51 4.53
CA LEU A 16 -17.78 -10.06 3.62
C LEU A 16 -17.24 -11.19 2.75
N GLU A 17 -17.13 -12.42 3.26
CA GLU A 17 -16.70 -13.58 2.49
C GLU A 17 -17.70 -13.89 1.37
N VAL A 18 -18.99 -13.93 1.69
CA VAL A 18 -20.06 -14.12 0.69
C VAL A 18 -20.06 -12.97 -0.34
N PHE A 19 -19.82 -11.74 0.10
CA PHE A 19 -19.74 -10.58 -0.78
C PHE A 19 -18.55 -10.68 -1.74
N GLU A 20 -17.39 -11.12 -1.27
CA GLU A 20 -16.20 -11.36 -2.11
C GLU A 20 -16.48 -12.45 -3.15
N GLU A 21 -17.02 -13.61 -2.73
CA GLU A 21 -17.37 -14.71 -3.64
C GLU A 21 -18.34 -14.27 -4.74
N GLN A 22 -19.34 -13.45 -4.41
CA GLN A 22 -20.29 -12.95 -5.40
C GLN A 22 -19.63 -11.98 -6.39
N LEU A 23 -18.74 -11.12 -5.93
CA LEU A 23 -17.98 -10.22 -6.81
C LEU A 23 -17.07 -11.01 -7.76
N GLU A 24 -16.44 -12.06 -7.27
CA GLU A 24 -15.59 -12.94 -8.09
C GLU A 24 -16.43 -13.71 -9.14
N ALA A 25 -17.56 -14.27 -8.74
CA ALA A 25 -18.48 -14.96 -9.63
C ALA A 25 -19.02 -14.05 -10.75
N ASP A 26 -19.17 -12.76 -10.47
CA ASP A 26 -19.61 -11.75 -11.42
C ASP A 26 -18.45 -11.14 -12.26
N GLY A 27 -17.21 -11.62 -12.08
CA GLY A 27 -16.07 -11.30 -12.94
C GLY A 27 -15.14 -10.21 -12.40
N VAL A 28 -15.21 -9.87 -11.11
CA VAL A 28 -14.18 -9.06 -10.44
C VAL A 28 -13.04 -10.00 -10.05
N SER A 29 -11.81 -9.69 -10.43
CA SER A 29 -10.68 -10.57 -10.14
C SER A 29 -10.18 -10.40 -8.70
N THR A 30 -9.78 -11.49 -8.05
CA THR A 30 -9.23 -11.55 -6.68
C THR A 30 -8.20 -10.45 -6.37
N PRO A 31 -7.21 -10.13 -7.25
CA PRO A 31 -6.26 -9.05 -6.97
C PRO A 31 -6.87 -7.64 -6.91
N GLN A 32 -8.16 -7.49 -7.23
CA GLN A 32 -8.90 -6.22 -7.11
C GLN A 32 -9.61 -6.09 -5.76
N ILE A 33 -9.71 -7.18 -5.00
CA ILE A 33 -10.48 -7.28 -3.77
C ILE A 33 -9.53 -7.41 -2.59
N HIS A 34 -9.78 -6.64 -1.52
CA HIS A 34 -8.92 -6.64 -0.35
C HIS A 34 -9.71 -6.34 0.92
N VAL A 35 -9.33 -7.01 2.00
CA VAL A 35 -9.87 -6.78 3.34
C VAL A 35 -8.80 -6.26 4.27
N LEU A 36 -9.12 -5.25 5.05
CA LEU A 36 -8.30 -4.73 6.13
C LEU A 36 -9.06 -4.90 7.46
N SER A 37 -8.53 -5.72 8.34
CA SER A 37 -9.06 -5.98 9.66
C SER A 37 -7.96 -5.95 10.72
N LEU A 38 -8.33 -5.69 11.98
CA LEU A 38 -7.47 -5.91 13.14
C LEU A 38 -7.68 -7.28 13.77
N ASP A 39 -8.76 -7.99 13.40
CA ASP A 39 -9.05 -9.35 13.84
C ASP A 39 -8.35 -10.36 12.91
N THR A 40 -7.08 -10.60 13.18
CA THR A 40 -6.28 -11.58 12.43
C THR A 40 -6.79 -13.01 12.62
N LEU A 41 -7.29 -13.35 13.83
CA LEU A 41 -7.83 -14.67 14.11
C LEU A 41 -9.16 -14.90 13.39
N GLY A 42 -9.97 -13.87 13.25
CA GLY A 42 -11.17 -13.90 12.42
C GLY A 42 -10.84 -14.14 10.96
N LEU A 43 -9.86 -13.40 10.40
CA LEU A 43 -9.42 -13.57 9.01
C LEU A 43 -8.85 -14.97 8.72
N GLU A 44 -8.09 -15.57 9.65
CA GLU A 44 -7.57 -16.94 9.49
C GLU A 44 -8.68 -17.99 9.34
N ARG A 45 -9.88 -17.73 9.85
CA ARG A 45 -11.05 -18.63 9.71
C ARG A 45 -11.79 -18.43 8.39
N HIS A 46 -11.50 -17.36 7.68
CA HIS A 46 -12.10 -16.99 6.41
C HIS A 46 -11.04 -16.96 5.29
N PRO A 47 -10.57 -18.12 4.81
CA PRO A 47 -9.43 -18.22 3.90
C PRO A 47 -9.72 -17.63 2.50
N HIS A 48 -10.98 -17.41 2.16
CA HIS A 48 -11.38 -16.77 0.90
C HIS A 48 -11.23 -15.25 0.97
N LEU A 49 -11.19 -14.64 2.16
CA LEU A 49 -10.95 -13.20 2.32
C LEU A 49 -9.47 -12.86 2.07
N HIS A 50 -9.22 -12.02 1.09
CA HIS A 50 -7.86 -11.62 0.73
C HIS A 50 -7.40 -10.41 1.55
N GLU A 51 -6.58 -10.70 2.57
CA GLU A 51 -6.00 -9.65 3.42
C GLU A 51 -5.08 -8.74 2.60
N VAL A 52 -5.11 -7.46 2.93
CA VAL A 52 -4.18 -6.47 2.37
C VAL A 52 -2.76 -6.87 2.71
N GLN A 53 -1.90 -6.99 1.70
CA GLN A 53 -0.48 -7.26 1.92
C GLN A 53 0.13 -6.23 2.87
N SER A 54 0.96 -6.67 3.80
CA SER A 54 1.60 -5.83 4.83
C SER A 54 2.27 -4.56 4.27
N VAL A 55 2.87 -4.65 3.07
CA VAL A 55 3.49 -3.50 2.38
C VAL A 55 2.46 -2.41 2.03
N MET A 56 1.20 -2.77 1.77
CA MET A 56 0.12 -1.81 1.51
C MET A 56 -0.49 -1.26 2.80
N THR A 57 -0.41 -2.01 3.89
CA THR A 57 -0.94 -1.63 5.20
C THR A 57 -0.08 -0.56 5.87
N TYR A 58 1.23 -0.59 5.63
CA TYR A 58 2.19 0.35 6.21
C TYR A 58 2.69 1.37 5.17
N ASP A 59 3.12 2.52 5.64
CA ASP A 59 3.56 3.64 4.79
C ASP A 59 5.06 3.59 4.44
N VAL A 60 5.58 2.38 4.20
CA VAL A 60 7.01 2.14 3.96
C VAL A 60 7.50 2.88 2.71
N VAL A 61 6.80 2.72 1.59
CA VAL A 61 7.25 3.28 0.30
C VAL A 61 7.25 4.81 0.31
N HIS A 62 6.18 5.41 0.81
CA HIS A 62 6.08 6.88 0.88
C HIS A 62 7.13 7.47 1.83
N SER A 63 7.30 6.87 3.00
CA SER A 63 8.28 7.31 3.99
C SER A 63 9.72 7.11 3.51
N SER A 64 10.02 6.01 2.79
CA SER A 64 11.33 5.81 2.15
C SER A 64 11.62 6.87 1.10
N LEU A 65 10.64 7.27 0.30
CA LEU A 65 10.80 8.35 -0.68
C LEU A 65 11.06 9.70 -0.02
N ILE A 66 10.41 9.98 1.11
CA ILE A 66 10.70 11.19 1.91
C ILE A 66 12.12 11.11 2.44
N GLY A 67 12.54 9.97 3.02
CA GLY A 67 13.92 9.77 3.48
C GLY A 67 14.95 9.95 2.37
N ALA A 68 14.69 9.40 1.18
CA ALA A 68 15.55 9.58 0.01
C ALA A 68 15.64 11.05 -0.43
N SER A 69 14.53 11.79 -0.39
CA SER A 69 14.51 13.22 -0.72
C SER A 69 15.33 14.05 0.26
N VAL A 70 15.20 13.78 1.56
CA VAL A 70 16.02 14.39 2.60
C VAL A 70 17.48 14.02 2.42
N GLY A 71 17.78 12.75 2.17
CA GLY A 71 19.13 12.26 1.89
C GLY A 71 19.78 12.94 0.69
N LEU A 72 19.04 13.15 -0.40
CA LEU A 72 19.54 13.89 -1.56
C LEU A 72 19.89 15.35 -1.22
N CYS A 73 19.06 16.03 -0.44
CA CYS A 73 19.39 17.38 0.05
C CYS A 73 20.66 17.40 0.88
N CYS A 74 20.80 16.45 1.82
CA CYS A 74 22.00 16.32 2.65
C CYS A 74 23.26 16.04 1.81
N VAL A 75 23.18 15.14 0.84
CA VAL A 75 24.26 14.81 -0.09
C VAL A 75 24.67 16.05 -0.90
N PHE A 76 23.71 16.79 -1.43
CA PHE A 76 23.97 18.01 -2.18
C PHE A 76 24.73 19.05 -1.33
N LEU A 77 24.26 19.29 -0.11
CA LEU A 77 24.92 20.21 0.81
C LEU A 77 26.33 19.74 1.19
N PHE A 78 26.49 18.46 1.48
CA PHE A 78 27.76 17.85 1.84
C PHE A 78 28.80 17.97 0.71
N LEU A 79 28.44 17.57 -0.51
CA LEU A 79 29.36 17.63 -1.66
C LEU A 79 29.67 19.08 -2.06
N SER A 80 28.70 19.99 -1.93
CA SER A 80 28.92 21.42 -2.15
C SER A 80 29.91 22.00 -1.15
N ALA A 81 29.75 21.67 0.14
CA ALA A 81 30.69 22.09 1.19
C ALA A 81 32.10 21.52 0.94
N THR A 82 32.21 20.25 0.54
CA THR A 82 33.48 19.60 0.18
C THR A 82 34.17 20.32 -0.97
N ALA A 83 33.42 20.73 -1.98
CA ALA A 83 33.95 21.46 -3.14
C ALA A 83 34.42 22.87 -2.76
N LEU A 84 33.64 23.59 -1.95
CA LEU A 84 33.97 24.96 -1.52
C LEU A 84 35.16 25.04 -0.56
N THR A 85 35.33 24.04 0.28
CA THR A 85 36.46 23.95 1.24
C THR A 85 37.73 23.37 0.63
N ALA A 86 37.69 22.97 -0.65
CA ALA A 86 38.81 22.35 -1.37
C ALA A 86 39.39 21.09 -0.68
N TRP A 87 38.63 20.44 0.20
CA TRP A 87 39.07 19.20 0.90
C TRP A 87 39.42 18.07 -0.08
N ALA A 88 38.66 17.98 -1.16
CA ALA A 88 38.92 16.98 -2.20
C ALA A 88 40.19 17.28 -3.05
N SER A 89 40.73 18.49 -2.96
CA SER A 89 41.98 18.90 -3.65
C SER A 89 43.24 18.50 -2.88
N THR A 90 43.11 18.09 -1.63
CA THR A 90 44.19 17.46 -0.86
C THR A 90 44.40 16.06 -1.38
N GLY A 91 45.57 15.42 -1.17
CA GLY A 91 45.95 14.12 -1.72
C GLY A 91 44.95 12.96 -1.52
N ILE A 92 43.84 13.16 -0.80
CA ILE A 92 42.76 12.18 -0.56
C ILE A 92 41.84 12.02 -1.75
N GLY A 93 41.65 13.05 -2.56
CA GLY A 93 40.73 13.03 -3.73
C GLY A 93 39.25 12.98 -3.36
N TRP A 94 38.39 12.77 -4.38
CA TRP A 94 36.94 12.77 -4.23
C TRP A 94 36.32 11.45 -3.74
N MET A 95 37.02 10.32 -3.86
CA MET A 95 36.46 9.00 -3.60
C MET A 95 35.86 8.82 -2.20
N PRO A 96 36.51 9.21 -1.09
CA PRO A 96 35.94 9.07 0.25
C PRO A 96 34.65 9.88 0.43
N PHE A 97 34.60 11.07 -0.16
CA PHE A 97 33.43 11.97 -0.05
C PHE A 97 32.23 11.41 -0.84
N ILE A 98 32.49 10.85 -2.03
CA ILE A 98 31.44 10.18 -2.82
C ILE A 98 30.91 8.94 -2.08
N PHE A 99 31.82 8.14 -1.51
CA PHE A 99 31.41 6.98 -0.70
C PHE A 99 30.54 7.38 0.48
N LEU A 100 30.94 8.42 1.22
CA LEU A 100 30.17 8.91 2.37
C LEU A 100 28.81 9.49 1.93
N ALA A 101 28.75 10.18 0.79
CA ALA A 101 27.51 10.69 0.23
C ALA A 101 26.52 9.56 -0.10
N VAL A 102 27.00 8.46 -0.73
CA VAL A 102 26.18 7.28 -1.04
C VAL A 102 25.71 6.59 0.24
N ALA A 103 26.61 6.45 1.24
CA ALA A 103 26.24 5.87 2.53
C ALA A 103 25.17 6.71 3.26
N MET A 104 25.29 8.04 3.23
CA MET A 104 24.33 8.97 3.81
C MET A 104 22.95 8.86 3.12
N LEU A 105 22.92 8.81 1.78
CA LEU A 105 21.68 8.63 1.03
C LEU A 105 21.00 7.30 1.37
N GLY A 106 21.76 6.21 1.39
CA GLY A 106 21.28 4.89 1.75
C GLY A 106 20.70 4.86 3.16
N PHE A 107 21.41 5.44 4.13
CA PHE A 107 20.98 5.51 5.52
C PHE A 107 19.66 6.30 5.67
N CYS A 108 19.57 7.49 5.09
CA CYS A 108 18.33 8.29 5.16
C CYS A 108 17.14 7.58 4.51
N THR A 109 17.37 6.89 3.39
CA THR A 109 16.32 6.11 2.72
C THR A 109 15.85 4.94 3.59
N TRP A 110 16.78 4.21 4.18
CA TRP A 110 16.51 3.09 5.07
C TRP A 110 15.78 3.52 6.35
N GLU A 111 16.24 4.60 6.99
CA GLU A 111 15.60 5.18 8.17
C GLU A 111 14.17 5.62 7.87
N GLY A 112 13.94 6.27 6.71
CA GLY A 112 12.60 6.58 6.24
C GLY A 112 11.72 5.36 6.11
N GLY A 113 12.25 4.24 5.59
CA GLY A 113 11.56 2.96 5.50
C GLY A 113 11.21 2.37 6.87
N LEU A 114 12.12 2.43 7.83
CA LEU A 114 11.88 1.99 9.21
C LEU A 114 10.77 2.80 9.89
N ILE A 115 10.80 4.12 9.77
CA ILE A 115 9.72 4.99 10.30
C ILE A 115 8.40 4.64 9.63
N GLY A 116 8.42 4.42 8.31
CA GLY A 116 7.23 4.04 7.54
C GLY A 116 6.63 2.69 7.94
N SER A 117 7.47 1.72 8.32
CA SER A 117 7.01 0.42 8.80
C SER A 117 6.28 0.46 10.15
N GLN A 118 6.49 1.51 10.93
CA GLN A 118 5.81 1.73 12.21
C GLN A 118 4.52 2.55 12.08
N ARG A 119 4.30 3.16 10.91
CA ARG A 119 3.13 4.00 10.65
C ARG A 119 2.17 3.29 9.72
N ARG A 120 0.89 3.27 10.11
CA ARG A 120 -0.18 2.77 9.24
C ARG A 120 -0.30 3.68 8.02
N ASN A 121 -0.52 3.09 6.86
CA ASN A 121 -0.64 3.83 5.59
C ASN A 121 -1.68 4.95 5.73
N TYR A 122 -1.32 6.17 5.34
CA TYR A 122 -2.16 7.35 5.42
C TYR A 122 -3.52 7.18 4.72
N LYS A 123 -3.61 6.30 3.71
CA LYS A 123 -4.87 5.99 3.00
C LYS A 123 -5.88 5.28 3.92
N PHE A 124 -5.41 4.54 4.92
CA PHE A 124 -6.23 3.80 5.87
C PHE A 124 -6.37 4.51 7.21
N ALA A 125 -5.58 5.56 7.46
CA ALA A 125 -5.64 6.34 8.70
C ALA A 125 -7.04 6.90 8.97
N ARG A 126 -7.81 7.22 7.92
CA ARG A 126 -9.20 7.69 8.04
C ARG A 126 -10.17 6.65 8.62
N PHE A 127 -9.82 5.36 8.56
CA PHE A 127 -10.64 4.25 9.07
C PHE A 127 -10.09 3.69 10.39
N GLU A 128 -9.13 4.38 11.02
CA GLU A 128 -8.51 3.89 12.26
C GLU A 128 -9.52 3.75 13.40
N LYS A 129 -10.51 4.63 13.44
CA LYS A 129 -11.58 4.59 14.44
C LYS A 129 -12.45 3.35 14.24
N GLU A 130 -12.92 3.11 13.03
CA GLU A 130 -13.75 1.97 12.67
C GLU A 130 -13.04 0.64 12.93
N LEU A 131 -11.75 0.57 12.59
CA LEU A 131 -10.93 -0.61 12.86
C LEU A 131 -10.75 -0.86 14.36
N LYS A 132 -10.56 0.19 15.18
CA LYS A 132 -10.47 0.07 16.63
C LYS A 132 -11.81 -0.32 17.27
N GLU A 133 -12.93 0.00 16.63
CA GLU A 133 -14.28 -0.42 17.03
C GLU A 133 -14.58 -1.89 16.62
N GLY A 134 -13.60 -2.62 16.06
CA GLY A 134 -13.76 -4.00 15.61
C GLY A 134 -14.49 -4.15 14.29
N LYS A 135 -14.60 -3.08 13.50
CA LYS A 135 -15.14 -3.14 12.15
C LYS A 135 -14.06 -3.52 11.15
N HIS A 136 -14.47 -4.12 10.05
CA HIS A 136 -13.60 -4.53 8.95
C HIS A 136 -13.80 -3.59 7.77
N ILE A 137 -12.71 -3.24 7.10
CA ILE A 137 -12.74 -2.39 5.90
C ILE A 137 -12.50 -3.28 4.69
N PHE A 138 -13.49 -3.35 3.83
CA PHE A 138 -13.40 -4.02 2.54
C PHE A 138 -13.22 -2.99 1.44
N PHE A 139 -12.34 -3.22 0.50
CA PHE A 139 -12.20 -2.33 -0.63
C PHE A 139 -11.94 -3.08 -1.93
N VAL A 140 -12.52 -2.56 -2.99
CA VAL A 140 -12.48 -3.13 -4.33
C VAL A 140 -11.97 -2.10 -5.31
N ASP A 141 -10.97 -2.48 -6.09
CA ASP A 141 -10.42 -1.70 -7.20
C ASP A 141 -11.09 -2.13 -8.50
N ILE A 142 -12.08 -1.38 -8.99
CA ILE A 142 -12.85 -1.73 -10.16
C ILE A 142 -12.57 -0.84 -11.36
N TYR A 143 -12.76 -1.41 -12.56
CA TYR A 143 -12.83 -0.65 -13.79
C TYR A 143 -14.22 -0.03 -13.95
N GLN A 144 -14.32 1.05 -14.70
CA GLN A 144 -15.59 1.76 -14.93
C GLN A 144 -16.71 0.85 -15.47
N HIS A 145 -16.36 -0.16 -16.28
CA HIS A 145 -17.35 -1.11 -16.81
C HIS A 145 -17.84 -2.14 -15.77
N GLN A 146 -17.15 -2.29 -14.64
CA GLN A 146 -17.54 -3.20 -13.54
C GLN A 146 -18.39 -2.51 -12.46
N GLU A 147 -18.64 -1.20 -12.59
CA GLU A 147 -19.37 -0.43 -11.58
C GLU A 147 -20.82 -0.89 -11.41
N SER A 148 -21.46 -1.34 -12.49
CA SER A 148 -22.80 -1.93 -12.46
C SER A 148 -22.86 -3.26 -11.70
N ILE A 149 -21.80 -4.06 -11.78
CA ILE A 149 -21.63 -5.31 -11.02
C ILE A 149 -21.58 -4.99 -9.54
N LEU A 150 -20.65 -4.09 -9.16
CA LEU A 150 -20.48 -3.69 -7.76
C LEU A 150 -21.79 -3.15 -7.17
N THR A 151 -22.49 -2.26 -7.88
CA THR A 151 -23.76 -1.67 -7.41
C THR A 151 -24.82 -2.75 -7.18
N ARG A 152 -24.91 -3.75 -8.06
CA ARG A 152 -25.85 -4.86 -7.93
C ARG A 152 -25.52 -5.72 -6.70
N VAL A 153 -24.27 -6.11 -6.53
CA VAL A 153 -23.87 -6.99 -5.41
C VAL A 153 -24.01 -6.27 -4.07
N VAL A 154 -23.62 -4.99 -3.99
CA VAL A 154 -23.83 -4.17 -2.79
C VAL A 154 -25.32 -4.09 -2.40
N GLY A 155 -26.22 -4.01 -3.39
CA GLY A 155 -27.66 -4.00 -3.14
C GLY A 155 -28.21 -5.28 -2.48
N LEU A 156 -27.50 -6.42 -2.58
CA LEU A 156 -27.86 -7.68 -1.95
C LEU A 156 -27.37 -7.79 -0.49
N HIS A 157 -26.43 -6.93 -0.07
CA HIS A 157 -25.80 -6.94 1.25
C HIS A 157 -26.08 -5.65 2.04
N PRO A 158 -27.27 -5.48 2.63
CA PRO A 158 -27.67 -4.25 3.33
C PRO A 158 -26.85 -3.96 4.60
N GLN A 159 -26.11 -4.97 5.11
CA GLN A 159 -25.22 -4.82 6.27
C GLN A 159 -23.87 -4.19 5.91
N ILE A 160 -23.55 -4.12 4.61
CA ILE A 160 -22.30 -3.53 4.12
C ILE A 160 -22.55 -2.05 3.82
N SER A 161 -21.85 -1.19 4.55
CA SER A 161 -21.98 0.26 4.41
C SER A 161 -20.93 0.83 3.47
N ALA A 162 -21.34 1.56 2.44
CA ALA A 162 -20.39 2.26 1.56
C ALA A 162 -19.68 3.40 2.33
N ALA A 163 -18.37 3.39 2.32
CA ALA A 163 -17.50 4.34 3.05
C ALA A 163 -16.74 5.30 2.12
N GLY A 164 -17.20 5.44 0.88
CA GLY A 164 -16.68 6.37 -0.11
C GLY A 164 -15.73 5.75 -1.13
N THR A 165 -15.14 6.62 -1.94
CA THR A 165 -14.25 6.24 -3.04
C THR A 165 -12.85 6.82 -2.84
N GLY A 166 -11.86 6.25 -3.51
CA GLY A 166 -10.48 6.69 -3.46
C GLY A 166 -9.70 6.35 -4.73
N ARG A 167 -8.43 6.78 -4.78
CA ARG A 167 -7.53 6.38 -5.85
C ARG A 167 -7.03 4.97 -5.60
N SER A 168 -7.18 4.12 -6.61
CA SER A 168 -6.64 2.75 -6.59
C SER A 168 -5.12 2.71 -6.82
N VAL A 169 -4.59 1.51 -6.71
CA VAL A 169 -3.21 1.17 -7.08
C VAL A 169 -3.07 1.26 -8.60
N PRO A 170 -1.89 1.64 -9.14
CA PRO A 170 -1.65 1.64 -10.58
C PRO A 170 -1.89 0.27 -11.24
N ASP A 171 -2.53 0.27 -12.42
CA ASP A 171 -2.90 -0.93 -13.19
C ASP A 171 -1.76 -1.94 -13.37
N TRP A 172 -0.51 -1.46 -13.54
CA TRP A 172 0.64 -2.34 -13.73
C TRP A 172 0.91 -3.26 -12.53
N LEU A 173 0.59 -2.80 -11.29
CA LEU A 173 0.78 -3.58 -10.09
C LEU A 173 -0.25 -4.72 -9.99
N VAL A 174 -1.51 -4.44 -10.37
CA VAL A 174 -2.57 -5.45 -10.44
C VAL A 174 -2.23 -6.53 -11.49
N HIS A 175 -1.73 -6.10 -12.66
CA HIS A 175 -1.29 -7.04 -13.70
C HIS A 175 -0.07 -7.86 -13.27
N TRP A 176 0.86 -7.28 -12.52
CA TRP A 176 2.02 -7.97 -12.01
C TRP A 176 1.64 -9.03 -10.98
N GLN A 177 0.76 -8.70 -10.03
CA GLN A 177 0.23 -9.63 -9.04
C GLN A 177 -0.51 -10.81 -9.69
N ARG A 178 -1.31 -10.53 -10.73
CA ARG A 178 -2.01 -11.56 -11.52
C ARG A 178 -1.03 -12.52 -12.19
N ARG A 179 0.09 -12.01 -12.71
CA ARG A 179 1.14 -12.83 -13.34
C ARG A 179 1.89 -13.69 -12.33
N MET A 180 2.13 -13.18 -11.13
CA MET A 180 2.79 -13.90 -10.04
C MET A 180 1.87 -14.99 -9.42
N GLY A 181 0.58 -14.74 -9.33
CA GLY A 181 -0.41 -15.73 -8.87
C GLY A 181 -0.51 -16.96 -9.78
N MET A 182 -0.33 -16.78 -11.08
CA MET A 182 -0.29 -17.91 -12.04
C MET A 182 0.95 -18.81 -11.90
N ILE A 183 2.03 -18.33 -11.30
CA ILE A 183 3.27 -19.11 -11.09
C ILE A 183 3.15 -19.98 -9.82
N ARG A 184 2.22 -19.69 -8.93
CA ARG A 184 2.07 -20.37 -7.63
C ARG A 184 1.17 -21.60 -7.67
N HIS A 185 0.48 -21.86 -8.80
CA HIS A 185 -0.42 -23.00 -9.02
C HIS A 185 0.04 -23.97 -10.12
N SER A 186 1.35 -23.97 -10.48
CA SER A 186 1.95 -24.96 -11.39
C SER A 186 2.90 -25.87 -10.65
#